data_d28486dae73da6dbb8d37117469cc4d7
#
_entry.id   d28486dae73da6dbb8d37117469cc4d7
#
_cell.length_a   1.000
_cell.length_b   1.000
_cell.length_c   1.000
_cell.angle_alpha   90.00
_cell.angle_beta   90.00
_cell.angle_gamma   90.00
#
_symmetry.space_group_name_H-M   'P 1'
#
loop_
_entity.id
_entity.type
_entity.pdbx_description
1 polymer ?
#
loop_
_entity_poly.entity_id
_entity_poly.type
_entity_poly.pdbx_seq_one_letter_code
_entity_poly.pdbx_strand_id
1 'polypeptide(L)' 'MAQIDITKERTGAFGRALADAEPGDEIVYHVGDRIGGAHRRDAFSAGSADLCILYQRKLENGMFAYIARKPKK' A
#
# COMPACT_ATOMS: atom_id res chain seq x y z
N MET A 1 -0.63 9.71 12.29
CA MET A 1 -0.68 8.50 11.45
C MET A 1 -1.90 8.57 10.56
N ALA A 2 -1.71 8.56 9.28
CA ALA A 2 -2.80 8.71 8.31
C ALA A 2 -2.92 7.46 7.45
N GLN A 3 -4.10 7.26 6.89
CA GLN A 3 -4.34 6.20 5.93
C GLN A 3 -4.68 6.84 4.59
N ILE A 4 -3.94 6.44 3.56
CA ILE A 4 -4.07 6.99 2.22
C ILE A 4 -4.56 5.88 1.31
N ASP A 5 -5.70 6.08 0.67
CA ASP A 5 -6.30 5.06 -0.21
C ASP A 5 -6.06 5.45 -1.66
N ILE A 6 -5.25 4.63 -2.36
CA ILE A 6 -4.94 4.86 -3.76
C ILE A 6 -5.50 3.75 -4.65
N THR A 7 -6.46 2.98 -4.15
CA THR A 7 -6.97 1.82 -4.89
C THR A 7 -7.58 2.19 -6.23
N LYS A 8 -8.09 3.41 -6.36
CA LYS A 8 -8.71 3.88 -7.60
C LYS A 8 -7.81 4.83 -8.39
N GLU A 9 -6.58 5.02 -7.95
CA GLU A 9 -5.65 5.91 -8.63
C GLU A 9 -4.93 5.17 -9.76
N ARG A 10 -4.31 5.94 -10.64
CA ARG A 10 -3.57 5.39 -11.77
C ARG A 10 -2.23 4.81 -11.33
N THR A 11 -1.67 3.97 -12.18
CA THR A 11 -0.31 3.45 -12.02
C THR A 11 0.65 4.62 -11.79
N GLY A 12 1.54 4.48 -10.83
CA GLY A 12 2.47 5.54 -10.44
C GLY A 12 2.05 6.27 -9.19
N ALA A 13 0.77 6.15 -8.79
CA ALA A 13 0.28 6.83 -7.60
C ALA A 13 0.94 6.29 -6.34
N PHE A 14 1.33 5.01 -6.34
CA PHE A 14 1.94 4.41 -5.15
C PHE A 14 3.25 5.10 -4.79
N GLY A 15 4.14 5.30 -5.76
CA GLY A 15 5.41 5.95 -5.50
C GLY A 15 5.24 7.36 -4.98
N ARG A 16 4.30 8.09 -5.57
CA ARG A 16 4.00 9.46 -5.14
C ARG A 16 3.45 9.48 -3.71
N ALA A 17 2.51 8.58 -3.41
CA ALA A 17 1.93 8.51 -2.08
C ALA A 17 2.98 8.16 -1.04
N LEU A 18 3.87 7.22 -1.37
CA LEU A 18 4.92 6.82 -0.44
C LEU A 18 5.90 7.96 -0.19
N ALA A 19 6.25 8.72 -1.24
CA ALA A 19 7.16 9.86 -1.09
C ALA A 19 6.55 10.94 -0.21
N ASP A 20 5.24 11.15 -0.33
CA ASP A 20 4.55 12.20 0.42
C ASP A 20 4.13 11.76 1.82
N ALA A 21 4.18 10.47 2.11
CA ALA A 21 3.70 9.94 3.39
C ALA A 21 4.65 10.31 4.53
N GLU A 22 4.06 10.50 5.70
CA GLU A 22 4.82 10.67 6.93
C GLU A 22 5.17 9.30 7.50
N PRO A 23 6.26 9.19 8.28
CA PRO A 23 6.57 7.92 8.93
C PRO A 23 5.39 7.39 9.73
N GLY A 24 5.05 6.14 9.53
CA GLY A 24 3.90 5.51 10.18
C GLY A 24 2.62 5.57 9.38
N ASP A 25 2.56 6.37 8.33
CA ASP A 25 1.37 6.42 7.47
C ASP A 25 1.21 5.12 6.72
N GLU A 26 -0.06 4.77 6.44
CA GLU A 26 -0.43 3.55 5.73
C GLU A 26 -1.00 3.91 4.37
N ILE A 27 -0.58 3.17 3.35
CA ILE A 27 -1.10 3.34 1.99
C ILE A 27 -1.85 2.08 1.62
N VAL A 28 -3.17 2.19 1.41
CA VAL A 28 -3.99 1.08 0.94
C VAL A 28 -3.90 1.08 -0.58
N TYR A 29 -3.21 0.08 -1.14
CA TYR A 29 -2.97 0.07 -2.58
C TYR A 29 -3.82 -0.95 -3.32
N HIS A 30 -4.50 -1.83 -2.62
CA HIS A 30 -5.38 -2.80 -3.27
C HIS A 30 -6.35 -3.37 -2.24
N VAL A 31 -7.57 -3.64 -2.69
CA VAL A 31 -8.58 -4.33 -1.89
C VAL A 31 -9.18 -5.41 -2.76
N GLY A 32 -9.19 -6.64 -2.26
CA GLY A 32 -9.73 -7.76 -3.01
C GLY A 32 -9.53 -9.07 -2.28
N ASP A 33 -9.98 -10.16 -2.91
CA ASP A 33 -9.84 -11.49 -2.32
C ASP A 33 -8.43 -12.05 -2.53
N ARG A 34 -7.64 -11.43 -3.41
CA ARG A 34 -6.24 -11.79 -3.62
C ARG A 34 -5.47 -10.58 -4.07
N ILE A 35 -4.16 -10.66 -3.93
CA ILE A 35 -3.28 -9.55 -4.31
C ILE A 35 -3.33 -9.32 -5.82
N GLY A 36 -3.29 -8.06 -6.22
CA GLY A 36 -3.31 -7.70 -7.63
C GLY A 36 -3.40 -6.20 -7.80
N GLY A 37 -3.93 -5.77 -8.94
CA GLY A 37 -4.16 -4.36 -9.20
C GLY A 37 -2.97 -3.62 -9.75
N ALA A 38 -3.17 -2.33 -10.02
CA ALA A 38 -2.20 -1.49 -10.72
C ALA A 38 -0.96 -1.19 -9.89
N HIS A 39 -1.05 -1.26 -8.58
CA HIS A 39 0.03 -0.80 -7.70
C HIS A 39 0.86 -1.94 -7.12
N ARG A 40 0.54 -3.17 -7.46
CA ARG A 40 1.21 -4.34 -6.88
C ARG A 40 2.71 -4.34 -7.16
N ARG A 41 3.08 -4.07 -8.40
CA ARG A 41 4.51 -4.08 -8.77
C ARG A 41 5.29 -3.01 -8.03
N ASP A 42 4.73 -1.81 -7.96
CA ASP A 42 5.39 -0.71 -7.28
C ASP A 42 5.52 -0.98 -5.79
N ALA A 43 4.49 -1.55 -5.19
CA ALA A 43 4.52 -1.87 -3.76
C ALA A 43 5.57 -2.94 -3.47
N PHE A 44 5.63 -3.98 -4.28
CA PHE A 44 6.59 -5.06 -4.06
C PHE A 44 8.02 -4.57 -4.27
N SER A 45 8.23 -3.72 -5.27
CA SER A 45 9.52 -3.12 -5.51
C SER A 45 9.99 -2.28 -4.32
N ALA A 46 9.10 -1.45 -3.80
CA ALA A 46 9.40 -0.61 -2.64
C ALA A 46 9.66 -1.45 -1.40
N GLY A 47 8.87 -2.51 -1.20
CA GLY A 47 9.06 -3.40 -0.06
C GLY A 47 10.40 -4.11 -0.12
N SER A 48 10.80 -4.56 -1.30
CA SER A 48 12.10 -5.21 -1.49
C SER A 48 13.26 -4.27 -1.21
N ALA A 49 13.06 -2.98 -1.45
CA ALA A 49 14.08 -1.97 -1.18
C ALA A 49 14.01 -1.41 0.24
N ASP A 50 13.15 -2.00 1.07
CA ASP A 50 12.97 -1.58 2.47
C ASP A 50 12.45 -0.15 2.61
N LEU A 51 11.75 0.33 1.58
CA LEU A 51 11.15 1.66 1.63
C LEU A 51 9.80 1.67 2.33
N CYS A 52 9.20 0.50 2.48
CA CYS A 52 7.93 0.36 3.19
C CYS A 52 7.79 -1.07 3.70
N ILE A 53 6.83 -1.26 4.59
CA ILE A 53 6.50 -2.56 5.17
C ILE A 53 5.15 -2.97 4.58
N LEU A 54 5.12 -4.13 3.90
CA LEU A 54 3.90 -4.62 3.27
C LEU A 54 3.18 -5.56 4.20
N TYR A 55 1.86 -5.42 4.31
CA TYR A 55 1.04 -6.34 5.07
C TYR A 55 -0.40 -6.28 4.55
N GLN A 56 -1.22 -7.21 5.02
CA GLN A 56 -2.61 -7.24 4.64
C GLN A 56 -3.49 -7.26 5.89
N ARG A 57 -4.68 -6.68 5.76
CA ARG A 57 -5.67 -6.65 6.82
C ARG A 57 -6.93 -7.33 6.33
N LYS A 58 -7.42 -8.31 7.08
CA LYS A 58 -8.62 -9.03 6.70
C LYS A 58 -9.84 -8.12 6.85
N LEU A 59 -10.66 -8.11 5.83
CA LEU A 59 -11.93 -7.40 5.84
C LEU A 59 -13.07 -8.41 5.86
N GLU A 60 -14.30 -7.92 5.77
CA GLU A 60 -15.47 -8.79 5.72
C GLU A 60 -15.55 -9.46 4.34
N ASN A 61 -16.31 -10.56 4.26
CA ASN A 61 -16.62 -11.25 3.02
C ASN A 61 -15.41 -11.83 2.29
N GLY A 62 -14.36 -12.20 3.05
CA GLY A 62 -13.19 -12.82 2.45
C GLY A 62 -12.28 -11.87 1.72
N MET A 63 -12.49 -10.58 1.87
CA MET A 63 -11.66 -9.57 1.24
C MET A 63 -10.51 -9.17 2.14
N PHE A 64 -9.46 -8.62 1.52
CA PHE A 64 -8.29 -8.11 2.24
C PHE A 64 -7.94 -6.73 1.72
N ALA A 65 -7.51 -5.87 2.64
CA ALA A 65 -6.87 -4.61 2.28
C ALA A 65 -5.36 -4.84 2.28
N TYR A 66 -4.71 -4.51 1.17
CA TYR A 66 -3.26 -4.67 1.03
C TYR A 66 -2.63 -3.32 1.27
N ILE A 67 -1.74 -3.26 2.26
CA ILE A 67 -1.29 -2.02 2.85
C ILE A 67 0.23 -1.94 2.86
N ALA A 68 0.75 -0.76 2.54
CA ALA A 68 2.16 -0.45 2.68
C ALA A 68 2.29 0.62 3.75
N ARG A 69 3.08 0.37 4.78
CA ARG A 69 3.30 1.34 5.84
C ARG A 69 4.69 1.93 5.71
N LYS A 70 4.78 3.25 5.78
CA LYS A 70 6.07 3.91 5.74
C LYS A 70 6.78 3.70 7.09
N PRO A 71 8.04 3.23 7.09
CA PRO A 71 8.75 2.99 8.34
C PRO A 71 8.91 4.27 9.15
N LYS A 72 9.00 4.11 10.46
CA LYS A 72 9.11 5.24 11.37
C LYS A 72 10.54 5.73 11.54
N LYS A 73 11.35 5.48 10.58
CA LYS A 73 12.72 5.83 10.73
C LYS A 73 13.17 6.82 9.71
#